data_f1114a1bd58c866377d989adebdd7b64
#
_entry.id   f1114a1bd58c866377d989adebdd7b64
#
_cell.length_a   1.000
_cell.length_b   1.000
_cell.length_c   1.000
_cell.angle_alpha   90.00
_cell.angle_beta   90.00
_cell.angle_gamma   90.00
#
_symmetry.space_group_name_H-M   'P 1'
#
loop_
_entity.id
_entity.type
_entity.pdbx_description
1 polymer ?
#
loop_
_entity_poly.entity_id
_entity_poly.type
_entity_poly.pdbx_seq_one_letter_code
_entity_poly.pdbx_strand_id
1 'polypeptide(L)'
;MTKAVLGIIGGSGIYDLPGLEKVRRESFGSPWGEPSAPLRIGEIAGLPLVFLPRHDEGHRLSPSDINYRANIDVLKRAGVTDLVSLSACGSFREELSPGTFVLVDQFVDRTYKRESSFFGKGCVAHVSMAHPVSPRLRMHLAAAAEAEGIAVARAGTYG
;
A
#
# COMPACT_ATOMS: atom_id res chain seq x y z
N MET A 1 20.52 -7.13 12.75
CA MET A 1 19.70 -6.15 11.97
C MET A 1 18.56 -6.93 11.33
N THR A 2 17.34 -6.50 11.53
CA THR A 2 16.17 -7.12 10.86
C THR A 2 16.27 -6.87 9.36
N LYS A 3 16.16 -7.92 8.56
CA LYS A 3 16.17 -7.79 7.10
C LYS A 3 14.94 -6.99 6.66
N ALA A 4 15.11 -5.99 5.81
CA ALA A 4 13.98 -5.23 5.27
C ALA A 4 13.10 -6.13 4.40
N VAL A 5 11.79 -6.03 4.57
CA VAL A 5 10.76 -6.72 3.75
C VAL A 5 9.83 -5.66 3.20
N LEU A 6 9.79 -5.54 1.89
CA LEU A 6 8.92 -4.59 1.21
C LEU A 6 7.53 -5.18 1.00
N GLY A 7 6.51 -4.51 1.53
CA GLY A 7 5.10 -4.80 1.22
C GLY A 7 4.60 -3.89 0.11
N ILE A 8 3.82 -4.45 -0.81
CA ILE A 8 3.13 -3.69 -1.85
C ILE A 8 1.65 -4.02 -1.81
N ILE A 9 0.81 -3.00 -1.67
CA ILE A 9 -0.64 -3.12 -1.87
C ILE A 9 -0.97 -2.65 -3.28
N GLY A 10 -1.45 -3.58 -4.12
CA GLY A 10 -1.91 -3.29 -5.48
C GLY A 10 -3.31 -2.69 -5.48
N GLY A 11 -3.50 -1.60 -6.25
CA GLY A 11 -4.79 -1.01 -6.56
C GLY A 11 -5.43 -1.61 -7.82
N SER A 12 -6.41 -0.89 -8.36
CA SER A 12 -7.08 -1.28 -9.60
C SER A 12 -6.08 -1.43 -10.75
N GLY A 13 -6.13 -2.56 -11.46
CA GLY A 13 -5.23 -2.87 -12.56
C GLY A 13 -3.90 -3.50 -12.16
N ILE A 14 -3.57 -3.58 -10.86
CA ILE A 14 -2.32 -4.18 -10.36
C ILE A 14 -2.68 -5.43 -9.56
N TYR A 15 -2.77 -6.55 -10.27
CA TYR A 15 -3.12 -7.85 -9.69
C TYR A 15 -1.93 -8.80 -9.58
N ASP A 16 -0.82 -8.45 -10.20
CA ASP A 16 0.43 -9.18 -10.18
C ASP A 16 1.63 -8.22 -10.24
N LEU A 17 2.80 -8.72 -9.86
CA LEU A 17 4.05 -7.97 -9.95
C LEU A 17 4.98 -8.67 -10.94
N PRO A 18 5.23 -8.07 -12.11
CA PRO A 18 6.23 -8.58 -13.03
C PRO A 18 7.61 -8.69 -12.37
N GLY A 19 8.32 -9.77 -12.63
CA GLY A 19 9.65 -10.00 -12.07
C GLY A 19 9.67 -10.54 -10.64
N LEU A 20 8.52 -10.82 -10.04
CA LEU A 20 8.47 -11.49 -8.74
C LEU A 20 8.84 -12.97 -8.92
N GLU A 21 9.94 -13.37 -8.29
CA GLU A 21 10.49 -14.72 -8.33
C GLU A 21 10.16 -15.52 -7.06
N LYS A 22 10.27 -16.87 -7.14
CA LYS A 22 10.05 -17.78 -6.00
C LYS A 22 8.70 -17.56 -5.30
N VAL A 23 7.69 -17.26 -6.09
CA VAL A 23 6.38 -16.86 -5.58
C VAL A 23 5.70 -18.04 -4.86
N ARG A 24 5.27 -17.79 -3.63
CA ARG A 24 4.33 -18.63 -2.91
C ARG A 24 3.13 -17.83 -2.48
N ARG A 25 1.98 -18.47 -2.41
CA ARG A 25 0.77 -17.92 -1.83
C ARG A 25 0.65 -18.37 -0.39
N GLU A 26 0.35 -17.45 0.51
CA GLU A 26 0.24 -17.74 1.93
C GLU A 26 -0.94 -16.97 2.55
N SER A 27 -1.78 -17.69 3.29
CA SER A 27 -2.91 -17.11 3.99
C SER A 27 -2.54 -16.91 5.45
N PHE A 28 -2.78 -15.72 5.96
CA PHE A 28 -2.59 -15.36 7.36
C PHE A 28 -3.95 -15.07 7.99
N GLY A 29 -4.22 -15.65 9.13
CA GLY A 29 -5.40 -15.27 9.92
C GLY A 29 -5.19 -13.91 10.58
N SER A 30 -6.29 -13.14 10.69
CA SER A 30 -6.30 -11.86 11.35
C SER A 30 -7.48 -11.77 12.34
N PRO A 31 -7.31 -11.20 13.53
CA PRO A 31 -8.40 -10.96 14.47
C PRO A 31 -9.41 -9.91 13.95
N TRP A 32 -9.05 -9.22 12.86
CA TRP A 32 -9.90 -8.22 12.20
C TRP A 32 -10.78 -8.80 11.08
N GLY A 33 -10.75 -10.11 10.88
CA GLY A 33 -11.48 -10.84 9.84
C GLY A 33 -10.60 -11.18 8.64
N GLU A 34 -11.24 -11.48 7.51
CA GLU A 34 -10.53 -11.92 6.31
C GLU A 34 -9.86 -10.75 5.57
N PRO A 35 -8.60 -10.89 5.15
CA PRO A 35 -7.96 -9.97 4.23
C PRO A 35 -8.57 -10.07 2.82
N SER A 36 -8.24 -9.11 1.95
CA SER A 36 -8.76 -9.08 0.58
C SER A 36 -8.36 -10.31 -0.25
N ALA A 37 -7.17 -10.85 -0.02
CA ALA A 37 -6.65 -12.03 -0.72
C ALA A 37 -5.51 -12.69 0.07
N PRO A 38 -5.12 -13.93 -0.26
CA PRO A 38 -3.85 -14.51 0.18
C PRO A 38 -2.67 -13.65 -0.27
N LEU A 39 -1.67 -13.53 0.59
CA LEU A 39 -0.44 -12.82 0.25
C LEU A 39 0.38 -13.59 -0.79
N ARG A 40 0.97 -12.87 -1.73
CA ARG A 40 1.99 -13.39 -2.64
C ARG A 40 3.34 -12.97 -2.10
N ILE A 41 4.14 -13.94 -1.70
CA ILE A 41 5.45 -13.73 -1.09
C ILE A 41 6.52 -14.25 -2.04
N GLY A 42 7.51 -13.43 -2.32
CA GLY A 42 8.60 -13.75 -3.22
C GLY A 42 9.77 -12.81 -3.06
N GLU A 43 10.54 -12.64 -4.11
CA GLU A 43 11.67 -11.72 -4.13
C GLU A 43 11.80 -11.05 -5.51
N ILE A 44 12.32 -9.83 -5.54
CA ILE A 44 12.75 -9.14 -6.76
C ILE A 44 14.21 -8.74 -6.54
N ALA A 45 15.10 -9.19 -7.42
CA ALA A 45 16.55 -8.94 -7.31
C ALA A 45 17.11 -9.27 -5.91
N GLY A 46 16.62 -10.35 -5.30
CA GLY A 46 17.02 -10.77 -3.95
C GLY A 46 16.43 -9.97 -2.78
N LEU A 47 15.61 -8.95 -3.06
CA LEU A 47 14.86 -8.22 -2.03
C LEU A 47 13.56 -8.98 -1.72
N PRO A 48 13.34 -9.40 -0.45
CA PRO A 48 12.07 -10.00 -0.05
C PRO A 48 10.90 -9.04 -0.24
N LEU A 49 9.83 -9.56 -0.85
CA LEU A 49 8.66 -8.79 -1.19
C LEU A 49 7.39 -9.54 -0.87
N VAL A 50 6.40 -8.83 -0.35
CA VAL A 50 5.05 -9.31 -0.06
C VAL A 50 4.05 -8.45 -0.82
N PHE A 51 3.23 -9.08 -1.65
CA PHE A 51 2.23 -8.40 -2.45
C PHE A 51 0.81 -8.78 -2.02
N LEU A 52 -0.08 -7.78 -1.94
CA LEU A 52 -1.49 -7.94 -1.66
C LEU A 52 -2.35 -7.18 -2.69
N PRO A 53 -3.18 -7.86 -3.50
CA PRO A 53 -4.18 -7.21 -4.33
C PRO A 53 -5.39 -6.81 -3.46
N ARG A 54 -5.58 -5.51 -3.19
CA ARG A 54 -6.60 -5.05 -2.23
C ARG A 54 -8.04 -5.24 -2.69
N HIS A 55 -8.30 -5.37 -4.00
CA HIS A 55 -9.62 -5.63 -4.56
C HIS A 55 -9.90 -7.11 -4.83
N ASP A 56 -9.05 -8.00 -4.31
CA ASP A 56 -9.03 -9.43 -4.63
C ASP A 56 -8.71 -9.72 -6.10
N GLU A 57 -8.57 -10.99 -6.43
CA GLU A 57 -8.39 -11.44 -7.82
C GLU A 57 -9.73 -11.30 -8.56
N GLY A 58 -9.69 -10.64 -9.74
CA GLY A 58 -10.90 -10.37 -10.53
C GLY A 58 -11.72 -9.17 -10.05
N HIS A 59 -11.15 -8.30 -9.22
CA HIS A 59 -11.78 -7.04 -8.79
C HIS A 59 -13.14 -7.22 -8.11
N ARG A 60 -13.24 -8.20 -7.21
CA ARG A 60 -14.51 -8.61 -6.56
C ARG A 60 -14.92 -7.74 -5.39
N LEU A 61 -13.97 -7.02 -4.77
CA LEU A 61 -14.24 -6.17 -3.62
C LEU A 61 -14.35 -4.70 -4.04
N SER A 62 -15.48 -4.08 -3.72
CA SER A 62 -15.59 -2.63 -3.85
C SER A 62 -14.70 -1.92 -2.81
N PRO A 63 -14.35 -0.65 -3.00
CA PRO A 63 -13.55 0.09 -2.01
C PRO A 63 -14.14 0.10 -0.60
N SER A 64 -15.46 -0.01 -0.45
CA SER A 64 -16.13 -0.04 0.85
C SER A 64 -16.18 -1.43 1.49
N ASP A 65 -15.98 -2.49 0.70
CA ASP A 65 -16.00 -3.88 1.18
C ASP A 65 -14.59 -4.37 1.59
N ILE A 66 -13.56 -3.60 1.27
CA ILE A 66 -12.18 -3.95 1.63
C ILE A 66 -12.00 -3.89 3.15
N ASN A 67 -11.50 -4.98 3.72
CA ASN A 67 -11.09 -5.01 5.12
C ASN A 67 -9.67 -4.48 5.28
N TYR A 68 -9.54 -3.15 5.39
CA TYR A 68 -8.24 -2.48 5.48
C TYR A 68 -7.44 -2.91 6.73
N ARG A 69 -8.11 -3.15 7.87
CA ARG A 69 -7.45 -3.58 9.11
C ARG A 69 -6.84 -4.97 8.95
N ALA A 70 -7.60 -5.91 8.42
CA ALA A 70 -7.09 -7.25 8.16
C ALA A 70 -5.91 -7.22 7.16
N ASN A 71 -6.01 -6.42 6.10
CA ASN A 71 -4.94 -6.28 5.11
C ASN A 71 -3.62 -5.80 5.72
N ILE A 72 -3.68 -4.77 6.56
CA ILE A 72 -2.48 -4.25 7.24
C ILE A 72 -1.94 -5.25 8.28
N ASP A 73 -2.82 -5.92 9.03
CA ASP A 73 -2.44 -6.90 10.05
C ASP A 73 -1.70 -8.09 9.42
N VAL A 74 -2.24 -8.67 8.33
CA VAL A 74 -1.59 -9.81 7.69
C VAL A 74 -0.25 -9.45 7.04
N LEU A 75 -0.11 -8.26 6.48
CA LEU A 75 1.18 -7.76 5.98
C LEU A 75 2.20 -7.65 7.09
N LYS A 76 1.81 -7.10 8.25
CA LYS A 76 2.66 -7.03 9.43
C LYS A 76 3.06 -8.41 9.94
N ARG A 77 2.13 -9.38 9.99
CA ARG A 77 2.39 -10.77 10.39
C ARG A 77 3.33 -11.48 9.42
N ALA A 78 3.27 -11.15 8.12
CA ALA A 78 4.20 -11.64 7.11
C ALA A 78 5.61 -11.00 7.21
N GLY A 79 5.84 -10.10 8.18
CA GLY A 79 7.15 -9.50 8.44
C GLY A 79 7.43 -8.22 7.64
N VAL A 80 6.44 -7.63 6.98
CA VAL A 80 6.61 -6.37 6.24
C VAL A 80 7.08 -5.26 7.18
N THR A 81 8.17 -4.59 6.79
CA THR A 81 8.76 -3.46 7.51
C THR A 81 8.47 -2.12 6.84
N ASP A 82 8.31 -2.14 5.54
CA ASP A 82 8.09 -0.97 4.70
C ASP A 82 6.95 -1.25 3.71
N LEU A 83 5.99 -0.35 3.62
CA LEU A 83 4.79 -0.56 2.82
C LEU A 83 4.60 0.53 1.77
N VAL A 84 4.38 0.11 0.53
CA VAL A 84 4.00 0.98 -0.59
C VAL A 84 2.59 0.61 -1.04
N SER A 85 1.70 1.58 -1.10
CA SER A 85 0.35 1.41 -1.64
C SER A 85 0.22 2.14 -2.98
N LEU A 86 -0.26 1.43 -3.99
CA LEU A 86 -0.46 1.95 -5.34
C LEU A 86 -1.95 2.18 -5.60
N SER A 87 -2.29 3.35 -6.12
CA SER A 87 -3.67 3.71 -6.47
C SER A 87 -3.70 4.52 -7.75
N ALA A 88 -4.64 4.19 -8.63
CA ALA A 88 -5.04 5.12 -9.70
C ALA A 88 -6.02 6.13 -9.13
N CYS A 89 -5.87 7.40 -9.51
CA CYS A 89 -6.76 8.48 -9.12
C CYS A 89 -6.88 9.53 -10.22
N GLY A 90 -7.93 10.36 -10.16
CA GLY A 90 -8.05 11.56 -10.99
C GLY A 90 -7.20 12.69 -10.41
N SER A 91 -6.69 13.56 -11.26
CA SER A 91 -5.98 14.77 -10.84
C SER A 91 -6.88 15.99 -10.96
N PHE A 92 -6.83 16.88 -9.96
CA PHE A 92 -7.38 18.22 -10.01
C PHE A 92 -6.37 19.28 -10.51
N ARG A 93 -5.17 18.83 -10.88
CA ARG A 93 -4.08 19.68 -11.34
C ARG A 93 -3.77 19.36 -12.80
N GLU A 94 -3.86 20.36 -13.69
CA GLU A 94 -3.65 20.18 -15.13
C GLU A 94 -2.23 19.72 -15.47
N GLU A 95 -1.23 20.15 -14.70
CA GLU A 95 0.17 19.75 -14.88
C GLU A 95 0.46 18.28 -14.52
N LEU A 96 -0.47 17.61 -13.82
CA LEU A 96 -0.39 16.19 -13.51
C LEU A 96 -1.23 15.40 -14.52
N SER A 97 -0.73 15.27 -15.73
CA SER A 97 -1.41 14.55 -16.80
C SER A 97 -1.53 13.05 -16.51
N PRO A 98 -2.46 12.32 -17.17
CA PRO A 98 -2.56 10.87 -17.05
C PRO A 98 -1.21 10.17 -17.30
N GLY A 99 -0.88 9.19 -16.45
CA GLY A 99 0.42 8.51 -16.47
C GLY A 99 1.49 9.14 -15.59
N THR A 100 1.24 10.30 -15.00
CA THR A 100 2.17 10.91 -14.03
C THR A 100 2.11 10.17 -12.71
N PHE A 101 3.28 9.77 -12.18
CA PHE A 101 3.39 9.26 -10.82
C PHE A 101 3.47 10.42 -9.81
N VAL A 102 2.78 10.27 -8.69
CA VAL A 102 2.82 11.24 -7.59
C VAL A 102 3.24 10.55 -6.30
N LEU A 103 4.29 11.02 -5.67
CA LEU A 103 4.70 10.60 -4.33
C LEU A 103 3.93 11.42 -3.29
N VAL A 104 2.80 10.88 -2.88
CA VAL A 104 1.91 11.52 -1.90
C VAL A 104 2.66 11.83 -0.61
N ASP A 105 2.44 13.00 -0.03
CA ASP A 105 3.00 13.41 1.26
C ASP A 105 1.94 13.76 2.30
N GLN A 106 0.71 13.95 1.85
CA GLN A 106 -0.43 14.18 2.72
C GLN A 106 -1.68 13.55 2.13
N PHE A 107 -2.66 13.26 2.97
CA PHE A 107 -3.98 12.85 2.51
C PHE A 107 -5.09 13.42 3.38
N VAL A 108 -6.28 13.52 2.79
CA VAL A 108 -7.51 13.93 3.46
C VAL A 108 -8.49 12.77 3.40
N ASP A 109 -8.74 12.14 4.53
CA ASP A 109 -9.72 11.04 4.61
C ASP A 109 -11.14 11.61 4.70
N ARG A 110 -11.91 11.36 3.65
CA ARG A 110 -13.35 11.70 3.58
C ARG A 110 -14.23 10.45 3.58
N THR A 111 -13.67 9.29 3.86
CA THR A 111 -14.45 8.04 3.90
C THR A 111 -15.35 8.00 5.13
N TYR A 112 -16.55 7.43 5.00
CA TYR A 112 -17.54 7.42 6.09
C TYR A 112 -18.16 6.05 6.39
N LYS A 113 -18.00 5.07 5.50
CA LYS A 113 -18.54 3.70 5.67
C LYS A 113 -17.44 2.67 5.89
N ARG A 114 -16.32 3.07 6.44
CA ARG A 114 -15.15 2.20 6.62
C ARG A 114 -14.69 2.22 8.06
N GLU A 115 -14.23 1.07 8.53
CA GLU A 115 -13.52 0.97 9.79
C GLU A 115 -12.15 1.63 9.65
N SER A 116 -11.94 2.75 10.33
CA SER A 116 -10.75 3.60 10.18
C SER A 116 -9.73 3.45 11.29
N SER A 117 -10.00 2.61 12.31
CA SER A 117 -9.11 2.48 13.46
C SER A 117 -8.96 1.04 13.93
N PHE A 118 -7.75 0.71 14.40
CA PHE A 118 -7.48 -0.52 15.16
C PHE A 118 -7.90 -0.39 16.63
N PHE A 119 -8.22 0.81 17.09
CA PHE A 119 -8.58 1.12 18.47
C PHE A 119 -10.07 1.32 18.61
N GLY A 120 -10.60 1.10 19.81
CA GLY A 120 -12.03 1.19 20.09
C GLY A 120 -12.31 1.32 21.58
N LYS A 121 -13.47 0.83 22.04
CA LYS A 121 -13.81 0.83 23.46
C LYS A 121 -12.74 0.12 24.28
N GLY A 122 -12.25 0.77 25.33
CA GLY A 122 -11.22 0.24 26.22
C GLY A 122 -9.78 0.56 25.85
N CYS A 123 -9.54 1.01 24.63
CA CYS A 123 -8.20 1.46 24.21
C CYS A 123 -8.31 2.58 23.20
N VAL A 124 -7.90 3.78 23.57
CA VAL A 124 -7.87 4.95 22.69
C VAL A 124 -6.43 5.32 22.38
N ALA A 125 -6.13 5.58 21.13
CA ALA A 125 -4.83 6.07 20.71
C ALA A 125 -4.98 7.28 19.79
N HIS A 126 -4.09 8.24 19.95
CA HIS A 126 -3.95 9.40 19.08
C HIS A 126 -2.65 9.29 18.32
N VAL A 127 -2.72 9.39 17.00
CA VAL A 127 -1.55 9.42 16.12
C VAL A 127 -1.48 10.77 15.41
N SER A 128 -0.25 11.29 15.25
CA SER A 128 -0.07 12.53 14.50
C SER A 128 -0.27 12.27 13.00
N MET A 129 -1.09 13.11 12.38
CA MET A 129 -1.33 13.15 10.93
C MET A 129 -0.60 14.30 10.24
N ALA A 130 0.31 14.98 10.94
CA ALA A 130 1.11 16.06 10.35
C ALA A 130 2.04 15.56 9.23
N HIS A 131 2.57 14.35 9.38
CA HIS A 131 3.42 13.70 8.38
C HIS A 131 3.02 12.21 8.28
N PRO A 132 1.90 11.89 7.60
CA PRO A 132 1.35 10.54 7.60
C PRO A 132 2.11 9.56 6.71
N VAL A 133 2.94 10.07 5.80
CA VAL A 133 3.69 9.26 4.83
C VAL A 133 5.18 9.33 5.14
N SER A 134 5.87 8.19 5.05
CA SER A 134 7.31 8.08 5.36
C SER A 134 8.17 8.94 4.43
N PRO A 135 8.86 9.98 4.94
CA PRO A 135 9.78 10.78 4.12
C PRO A 135 10.92 9.93 3.55
N ARG A 136 11.40 8.95 4.33
CA ARG A 136 12.48 8.05 3.93
C ARG A 136 12.09 7.23 2.70
N LEU A 137 10.91 6.59 2.71
CA LEU A 137 10.44 5.82 1.55
C LEU A 137 10.22 6.70 0.33
N ARG A 138 9.64 7.89 0.52
CA ARG A 138 9.46 8.84 -0.57
C ARG A 138 10.77 9.23 -1.24
N MET A 139 11.84 9.48 -0.46
CA MET A 139 13.17 9.76 -1.02
C MET A 139 13.72 8.59 -1.84
N HIS A 140 13.59 7.35 -1.35
CA HIS A 140 14.04 6.17 -2.09
C HIS A 140 13.24 5.97 -3.38
N LEU A 141 11.92 6.14 -3.34
CA LEU A 141 11.06 6.03 -4.53
C LEU A 141 11.37 7.12 -5.56
N ALA A 142 11.61 8.37 -5.11
CA ALA A 142 12.01 9.45 -5.99
C ALA A 142 13.35 9.17 -6.69
N ALA A 143 14.35 8.71 -5.94
CA ALA A 143 15.65 8.38 -6.48
C ALA A 143 15.59 7.19 -7.46
N ALA A 144 14.77 6.18 -7.16
CA ALA A 144 14.54 5.04 -8.05
C ALA A 144 13.86 5.47 -9.37
N ALA A 145 12.82 6.31 -9.28
CA ALA A 145 12.14 6.83 -10.46
C ALA A 145 13.10 7.66 -11.36
N GLU A 146 13.93 8.49 -10.75
CA GLU A 146 14.94 9.28 -11.45
C GLU A 146 15.97 8.40 -12.17
N ALA A 147 16.44 7.35 -11.50
CA ALA A 147 17.39 6.38 -12.08
C ALA A 147 16.80 5.64 -13.29
N GLU A 148 15.50 5.39 -13.30
CA GLU A 148 14.76 4.74 -14.39
C GLU A 148 14.25 5.75 -15.45
N GLY A 149 14.54 7.05 -15.29
CA GLY A 149 14.06 8.10 -16.20
C GLY A 149 12.55 8.35 -16.12
N ILE A 150 11.90 7.96 -15.03
CA ILE A 150 10.48 8.12 -14.82
C ILE A 150 10.20 9.48 -14.16
N ALA A 151 9.43 10.32 -14.85
CA ALA A 151 8.99 11.59 -14.29
C ALA A 151 8.02 11.37 -13.12
N VAL A 152 8.30 12.01 -11.98
CA VAL A 152 7.49 11.87 -10.77
C VAL A 152 7.29 13.23 -10.09
N ALA A 153 6.06 13.53 -9.71
CA ALA A 153 5.76 14.64 -8.81
C ALA A 153 6.12 14.21 -7.38
N ARG A 154 7.01 14.98 -6.73
CA ARG A 154 7.60 14.60 -5.44
C ARG A 154 6.71 14.90 -4.22
N ALA A 155 5.56 15.54 -4.43
CA ALA A 155 4.58 15.86 -3.38
C ALA A 155 3.19 15.93 -3.97
N GLY A 156 2.19 15.67 -3.14
CA GLY A 156 0.78 15.81 -3.48
C GLY A 156 -0.13 15.36 -2.35
N THR A 157 -1.25 16.02 -2.19
CA THR A 157 -2.30 15.61 -1.26
C THR A 157 -3.26 14.68 -1.97
N TYR A 158 -3.50 13.50 -1.41
CA TYR A 158 -4.48 12.53 -1.88
C TYR A 158 -5.77 12.67 -1.07
N GLY A 159 -6.96 12.66 -1.73
CA GLY A 159 -8.25 12.79 -1.07
C GLY A 159 -9.33 11.88 -1.63
#